data_cb198efc3894f1a6f8484f7a486ae9e1
#
_entry.id   cb198efc3894f1a6f8484f7a486ae9e1
#
_cell.length_a   1.000
_cell.length_b   1.000
_cell.length_c   1.000
_cell.angle_alpha   90.00
_cell.angle_beta   90.00
_cell.angle_gamma   90.00
#
_symmetry.space_group_name_H-M   'P 1'
#
loop_
_entity.id
_entity.type
_entity.pdbx_description
1 polymer ?
#
loop_
_entity_poly.entity_id
_entity_poly.type
_entity_poly.pdbx_seq_one_letter_code
_entity_poly.pdbx_strand_id
1 'polypeptide(L)'
;MVFKYKKVNLKILYILLILLSLNIFFFSTIKVKAESFKIDNIEISKPFEMVFNKNMVINNGFKKAFSKLVSLILNSTDQKRVGQIKLNEIKGMIESFSIKEEKFINETYFVNLGVSFNKKKIFNYLEKKNIFPS
;
A
#
# COMPACT_ATOMS: atom_id res chain seq x y z
N MET A 1 9.56 -62.27 15.47
CA MET A 1 9.03 -61.58 14.26
C MET A 1 10.15 -60.67 13.73
N VAL A 2 10.85 -61.07 12.67
CA VAL A 2 12.03 -60.32 12.17
C VAL A 2 11.58 -59.38 11.06
N PHE A 3 11.60 -58.07 11.30
CA PHE A 3 11.30 -57.06 10.27
C PHE A 3 12.43 -57.00 9.25
N LYS A 4 12.18 -57.49 8.05
CA LYS A 4 13.10 -57.44 6.91
C LYS A 4 13.07 -56.04 6.31
N TYR A 5 14.01 -55.16 6.68
CA TYR A 5 14.14 -53.84 6.07
C TYR A 5 14.54 -53.98 4.59
N LYS A 6 13.63 -53.57 3.70
CA LYS A 6 13.86 -53.55 2.26
C LYS A 6 14.91 -52.47 1.98
N LYS A 7 16.08 -52.89 1.44
CA LYS A 7 17.17 -51.99 1.07
C LYS A 7 16.65 -50.95 0.08
N VAL A 8 16.47 -49.71 0.54
CA VAL A 8 16.03 -48.61 -0.31
C VAL A 8 17.13 -48.31 -1.33
N ASN A 9 16.74 -48.24 -2.61
CA ASN A 9 17.71 -47.99 -3.67
C ASN A 9 18.17 -46.54 -3.58
N LEU A 10 19.45 -46.32 -3.31
CA LEU A 10 20.04 -44.98 -3.09
C LEU A 10 19.78 -44.02 -4.25
N LYS A 11 19.68 -44.55 -5.48
CA LYS A 11 19.35 -43.75 -6.67
C LYS A 11 17.92 -43.22 -6.64
N ILE A 12 16.95 -44.00 -6.15
CA ILE A 12 15.55 -43.59 -6.00
C ILE A 12 15.42 -42.52 -4.93
N LEU A 13 16.14 -42.66 -3.83
CA LEU A 13 16.18 -41.66 -2.74
C LEU A 13 16.73 -40.32 -3.25
N TYR A 14 17.76 -40.33 -4.10
CA TYR A 14 18.37 -39.14 -4.68
C TYR A 14 17.40 -38.41 -5.63
N ILE A 15 16.67 -39.17 -6.46
CA ILE A 15 15.65 -38.62 -7.40
C ILE A 15 14.49 -37.99 -6.60
N LEU A 16 14.03 -38.64 -5.52
CA LEU A 16 13.00 -38.13 -4.64
C LEU A 16 13.43 -36.81 -3.95
N LEU A 17 14.68 -36.70 -3.50
CA LEU A 17 15.26 -35.50 -2.89
C LEU A 17 15.32 -34.33 -3.91
N ILE A 18 15.70 -34.59 -5.16
CA ILE A 18 15.74 -33.59 -6.23
C ILE A 18 14.32 -33.12 -6.57
N LEU A 19 13.35 -34.03 -6.69
CA LEU A 19 11.95 -33.69 -6.91
C LEU A 19 11.34 -32.86 -5.77
N LEU A 20 11.71 -33.16 -4.52
CA LEU A 20 11.27 -32.42 -3.34
C LEU A 20 11.86 -30.99 -3.33
N SER A 21 13.16 -30.86 -3.67
CA SER A 21 13.82 -29.55 -3.75
C SER A 21 13.26 -28.66 -4.87
N LEU A 22 12.86 -29.23 -6.01
CA LEU A 22 12.22 -28.48 -7.09
C LEU A 22 10.87 -27.92 -6.65
N ASN A 23 10.07 -28.68 -5.90
CA ASN A 23 8.77 -28.20 -5.41
C ASN A 23 8.91 -27.00 -4.45
N ILE A 24 9.93 -26.99 -3.58
CA ILE A 24 10.19 -25.87 -2.65
C ILE A 24 10.56 -24.60 -3.43
N PHE A 25 11.25 -24.72 -4.55
CA PHE A 25 11.63 -23.57 -5.39
C PHE A 25 10.44 -22.93 -6.11
N PHE A 26 9.44 -23.72 -6.51
CA PHE A 26 8.24 -23.22 -7.17
C PHE A 26 7.27 -22.49 -6.24
N PHE A 27 7.24 -22.81 -4.94
CA PHE A 27 6.36 -22.14 -3.98
C PHE A 27 6.84 -20.75 -3.53
N SER A 28 8.07 -20.37 -3.83
CA SER A 28 8.70 -19.15 -3.29
C SER A 28 8.38 -17.85 -4.07
N THR A 29 7.59 -17.87 -5.13
CA THR A 29 7.48 -16.70 -6.04
C THR A 29 6.08 -16.12 -6.24
N ILE A 30 5.07 -16.56 -5.51
CA ILE A 30 3.76 -15.88 -5.55
C ILE A 30 3.83 -14.64 -4.66
N LYS A 31 4.41 -13.56 -5.17
CA LYS A 31 4.17 -12.22 -4.62
C LYS A 31 2.72 -11.88 -4.94
N VAL A 32 1.82 -12.13 -4.00
CA VAL A 32 0.48 -11.57 -4.05
C VAL A 32 0.64 -10.05 -4.02
N LYS A 33 0.56 -9.42 -5.19
CA LYS A 33 0.55 -7.97 -5.28
C LYS A 33 -0.75 -7.50 -4.64
N ALA A 34 -0.66 -6.87 -3.48
CA ALA A 34 -1.82 -6.30 -2.83
C ALA A 34 -2.46 -5.30 -3.82
N GLU A 35 -3.78 -5.41 -4.02
CA GLU A 35 -4.50 -4.42 -4.82
C GLU A 35 -4.43 -3.06 -4.12
N SER A 36 -4.08 -2.02 -4.87
CA SER A 36 -3.95 -0.66 -4.35
C SER A 36 -4.75 0.34 -5.18
N PHE A 37 -5.27 1.36 -4.52
CA PHE A 37 -5.80 2.55 -5.17
C PHE A 37 -4.66 3.55 -5.36
N LYS A 38 -4.34 3.88 -6.61
CA LYS A 38 -3.30 4.83 -6.94
C LYS A 38 -3.89 6.20 -7.23
N ILE A 39 -3.45 7.21 -6.51
CA ILE A 39 -3.85 8.60 -6.68
C ILE A 39 -2.61 9.40 -7.08
N ASP A 40 -2.58 9.84 -8.29
CA ASP A 40 -1.47 10.60 -8.87
C ASP A 40 -1.79 12.10 -8.97
N ASN A 41 -0.75 12.88 -9.22
CA ASN A 41 -0.81 14.33 -9.44
C ASN A 41 -1.44 15.08 -8.26
N ILE A 42 -0.92 14.80 -7.07
CA ILE A 42 -1.27 15.55 -5.87
C ILE A 42 -0.27 16.68 -5.72
N GLU A 43 -0.65 17.85 -6.20
CA GLU A 43 0.15 19.05 -6.13
C GLU A 43 -0.11 19.80 -4.82
N ILE A 44 0.94 20.13 -4.12
CA ILE A 44 0.97 20.96 -2.91
C ILE A 44 1.99 22.07 -3.13
N SER A 45 1.61 23.29 -2.76
CA SER A 45 2.53 24.40 -2.66
C SER A 45 2.44 25.02 -1.28
N LYS A 46 3.55 25.51 -0.76
CA LYS A 46 3.63 26.23 0.51
C LYS A 46 4.74 27.27 0.47
N PRO A 47 4.50 28.51 0.95
CA PRO A 47 5.56 29.50 1.14
C PRO A 47 6.67 28.92 2.02
N PHE A 48 7.91 29.24 1.68
CA PHE A 48 9.09 28.85 2.44
C PHE A 48 9.36 29.94 3.48
N GLU A 49 8.91 29.69 4.70
CA GLU A 49 9.04 30.57 5.84
C GLU A 49 10.08 30.03 6.84
N MET A 50 10.48 30.82 7.83
CA MET A 50 11.45 30.41 8.85
C MET A 50 11.11 29.10 9.55
N VAL A 51 9.82 28.71 9.61
CA VAL A 51 9.33 27.48 10.24
C VAL A 51 8.85 26.48 9.18
N PHE A 52 9.49 26.45 8.01
CA PHE A 52 9.14 25.47 6.96
C PHE A 52 9.42 24.04 7.42
N ASN A 53 8.42 23.16 7.26
CA ASN A 53 8.53 21.74 7.55
C ASN A 53 8.04 20.90 6.37
N LYS A 54 8.96 20.28 5.65
CA LYS A 54 8.68 19.41 4.51
C LYS A 54 7.72 18.28 4.86
N ASN A 55 7.87 17.67 6.05
CA ASN A 55 6.98 16.59 6.47
C ASN A 55 5.53 17.06 6.63
N MET A 56 5.29 18.29 7.06
CA MET A 56 3.94 18.86 7.09
C MET A 56 3.35 18.99 5.70
N VAL A 57 4.16 19.40 4.71
CA VAL A 57 3.71 19.52 3.32
C VAL A 57 3.34 18.15 2.76
N ILE A 58 4.18 17.14 2.95
CA ILE A 58 3.92 15.76 2.55
C ILE A 58 2.65 15.21 3.23
N ASN A 59 2.50 15.46 4.54
CA ASN A 59 1.31 15.04 5.29
C ASN A 59 0.02 15.71 4.76
N ASN A 60 0.08 16.96 4.32
CA ASN A 60 -1.04 17.63 3.65
C ASN A 60 -1.34 16.98 2.29
N GLY A 61 -0.29 16.53 1.58
CA GLY A 61 -0.44 15.73 0.37
C GLY A 61 -1.19 14.42 0.61
N PHE A 62 -0.88 13.72 1.69
CA PHE A 62 -1.60 12.49 2.06
C PHE A 62 -3.09 12.75 2.34
N LYS A 63 -3.42 13.83 3.06
CA LYS A 63 -4.82 14.23 3.30
C LYS A 63 -5.54 14.55 1.99
N LYS A 64 -4.89 15.32 1.09
CA LYS A 64 -5.45 15.67 -0.22
C LYS A 64 -5.65 14.44 -1.11
N ALA A 65 -4.69 13.50 -1.11
CA ALA A 65 -4.78 12.24 -1.83
C ALA A 65 -5.94 11.37 -1.31
N PHE A 66 -6.08 11.26 0.01
CA PHE A 66 -7.18 10.52 0.63
C PHE A 66 -8.53 11.15 0.30
N SER A 67 -8.67 12.48 0.39
CA SER A 67 -9.88 13.19 -0.01
C SER A 67 -10.25 12.93 -1.47
N LYS A 68 -9.26 12.97 -2.38
CA LYS A 68 -9.47 12.65 -3.79
C LYS A 68 -9.89 11.17 -3.98
N LEU A 69 -9.27 10.22 -3.27
CA LEU A 69 -9.70 8.83 -3.30
C LEU A 69 -11.17 8.69 -2.86
N VAL A 70 -11.52 9.26 -1.72
CA VAL A 70 -12.89 9.21 -1.17
C VAL A 70 -13.90 9.80 -2.16
N SER A 71 -13.57 10.90 -2.84
CA SER A 71 -14.46 11.50 -3.85
C SER A 71 -14.66 10.65 -5.10
N LEU A 72 -13.73 9.74 -5.38
CA LEU A 72 -13.81 8.80 -6.53
C LEU A 72 -14.64 7.55 -6.23
N ILE A 73 -14.70 7.13 -4.97
CA ILE A 73 -15.30 5.83 -4.60
C ILE A 73 -16.56 5.96 -3.77
N LEU A 74 -16.91 7.15 -3.27
CA LEU A 74 -18.08 7.38 -2.43
C LEU A 74 -18.97 8.50 -2.97
N ASN A 75 -20.28 8.36 -2.75
CA ASN A 75 -21.24 9.43 -2.97
C ASN A 75 -21.05 10.59 -1.97
N SER A 76 -21.63 11.76 -2.25
CA SER A 76 -21.45 12.98 -1.46
C SER A 76 -21.91 12.86 0.01
N THR A 77 -22.91 12.04 0.28
CA THR A 77 -23.41 11.80 1.64
C THR A 77 -22.39 11.02 2.45
N ASP A 78 -21.86 9.94 1.88
CA ASP A 78 -20.86 9.10 2.54
C ASP A 78 -19.50 9.80 2.67
N GLN A 79 -19.12 10.66 1.71
CA GLN A 79 -17.96 11.53 1.84
C GLN A 79 -18.03 12.38 3.14
N LYS A 80 -19.19 12.96 3.45
CA LYS A 80 -19.40 13.71 4.70
C LYS A 80 -19.28 12.82 5.94
N ARG A 81 -19.75 11.58 5.86
CA ARG A 81 -19.66 10.60 6.97
C ARG A 81 -18.24 10.12 7.25
N VAL A 82 -17.40 10.02 6.22
CA VAL A 82 -15.94 9.76 6.38
C VAL A 82 -15.32 10.90 7.19
N GLY A 83 -15.76 12.13 6.97
CA GLY A 83 -15.57 13.31 7.82
C GLY A 83 -14.13 13.59 8.20
N GLN A 84 -13.92 13.86 9.49
CA GLN A 84 -12.63 14.24 10.04
C GLN A 84 -11.79 13.01 10.40
N ILE A 85 -11.17 12.41 9.38
CA ILE A 85 -10.20 11.33 9.60
C ILE A 85 -8.87 11.89 10.14
N LYS A 86 -8.29 11.21 11.13
CA LYS A 86 -6.97 11.56 11.68
C LYS A 86 -5.86 11.20 10.69
N LEU A 87 -4.82 12.02 10.62
CA LEU A 87 -3.67 11.79 9.74
C LEU A 87 -3.04 10.39 9.94
N ASN A 88 -2.94 9.93 11.17
CA ASN A 88 -2.35 8.62 11.47
C ASN A 88 -3.18 7.46 10.87
N GLU A 89 -4.50 7.60 10.82
CA GLU A 89 -5.36 6.61 10.17
C GLU A 89 -5.13 6.61 8.65
N ILE A 90 -5.03 7.79 8.02
CA ILE A 90 -4.68 7.93 6.60
C ILE A 90 -3.34 7.25 6.33
N LYS A 91 -2.30 7.57 7.11
CA LYS A 91 -0.96 6.97 6.97
C LYS A 91 -0.98 5.46 7.13
N GLY A 92 -1.80 4.93 8.03
CA GLY A 92 -1.98 3.49 8.21
C GLY A 92 -2.53 2.77 6.99
N MET A 93 -3.26 3.48 6.12
CA MET A 93 -3.83 2.94 4.87
C MET A 93 -2.93 3.13 3.66
N ILE A 94 -1.90 3.99 3.74
CA ILE A 94 -0.92 4.15 2.66
C ILE A 94 -0.05 2.90 2.57
N GLU A 95 0.12 2.38 1.37
CA GLU A 95 1.04 1.30 1.03
C GLU A 95 2.40 1.85 0.62
N SER A 96 2.38 2.87 -0.24
CA SER A 96 3.58 3.57 -0.72
C SER A 96 3.25 4.96 -1.21
N PHE A 97 4.25 5.82 -1.31
CA PHE A 97 4.14 7.10 -1.99
C PHE A 97 5.42 7.43 -2.74
N SER A 98 5.33 8.32 -3.71
CA SER A 98 6.47 8.83 -4.47
C SER A 98 6.39 10.34 -4.62
N ILE A 99 7.52 11.01 -4.56
CA ILE A 99 7.68 12.40 -4.97
C ILE A 99 8.04 12.36 -6.45
N LYS A 100 7.16 12.86 -7.31
CA LYS A 100 7.34 12.89 -8.75
C LYS A 100 8.08 14.13 -9.22
N GLU A 101 7.78 15.24 -8.57
CA GLU A 101 8.40 16.52 -8.84
C GLU A 101 8.53 17.29 -7.53
N GLU A 102 9.69 17.94 -7.36
CA GLU A 102 9.96 18.81 -6.23
C GLU A 102 10.73 20.03 -6.75
N LYS A 103 10.24 21.22 -6.45
CA LYS A 103 10.89 22.45 -6.86
C LYS A 103 10.68 23.59 -5.88
N PHE A 104 11.59 24.52 -5.91
CA PHE A 104 11.56 25.73 -5.11
C PHE A 104 11.65 26.94 -6.06
N ILE A 105 10.59 27.75 -6.11
CA ILE A 105 10.47 28.89 -7.02
C ILE A 105 9.85 30.05 -6.25
N ASN A 106 10.48 31.25 -6.34
CA ASN A 106 9.99 32.48 -5.73
C ASN A 106 9.54 32.28 -4.27
N GLU A 107 10.46 31.77 -3.45
CA GLU A 107 10.21 31.50 -2.02
C GLU A 107 9.01 30.55 -1.74
N THR A 108 8.60 29.78 -2.72
CA THR A 108 7.53 28.82 -2.59
C THR A 108 8.05 27.42 -2.92
N TYR A 109 7.80 26.49 -2.02
CA TYR A 109 8.06 25.08 -2.21
C TYR A 109 6.87 24.41 -2.88
N PHE A 110 7.13 23.70 -3.97
CA PHE A 110 6.17 22.92 -4.73
C PHE A 110 6.55 21.45 -4.71
N VAL A 111 5.56 20.60 -4.55
CA VAL A 111 5.76 19.16 -4.65
C VAL A 111 4.57 18.49 -5.33
N ASN A 112 4.86 17.53 -6.21
CA ASN A 112 3.86 16.65 -6.83
C ASN A 112 4.07 15.23 -6.30
N LEU A 113 3.02 14.65 -5.73
CA LEU A 113 3.03 13.33 -5.11
C LEU A 113 2.15 12.34 -5.87
N GLY A 114 2.61 11.08 -5.92
CA GLY A 114 1.77 9.92 -6.16
C GLY A 114 1.60 9.14 -4.86
N VAL A 115 0.39 8.75 -4.51
CA VAL A 115 0.09 8.01 -3.29
C VAL A 115 -0.70 6.75 -3.63
N SER A 116 -0.22 5.60 -3.16
CA SER A 116 -0.90 4.31 -3.29
C SER A 116 -1.48 3.88 -1.95
N PHE A 117 -2.78 3.64 -1.91
CA PHE A 117 -3.49 3.18 -0.72
C PHE A 117 -3.77 1.67 -0.83
N ASN A 118 -3.58 0.94 0.25
CA ASN A 118 -3.94 -0.46 0.33
C ASN A 118 -5.47 -0.62 0.29
N LYS A 119 -5.98 -1.26 -0.76
CA LYS A 119 -7.42 -1.40 -1.03
C LYS A 119 -8.16 -2.08 0.13
N LYS A 120 -7.60 -3.17 0.67
CA LYS A 120 -8.20 -3.89 1.80
C LYS A 120 -8.30 -3.01 3.05
N LYS A 121 -7.27 -2.21 3.36
CA LYS A 121 -7.30 -1.30 4.51
C LYS A 121 -8.33 -0.18 4.33
N ILE A 122 -8.48 0.35 3.12
CA ILE A 122 -9.52 1.34 2.80
C ILE A 122 -10.91 0.74 3.04
N PHE A 123 -11.19 -0.42 2.48
CA PHE A 123 -12.51 -1.05 2.65
C PHE A 123 -12.79 -1.40 4.10
N ASN A 124 -11.84 -1.96 4.83
CA ASN A 124 -11.99 -2.23 6.26
C ASN A 124 -12.28 -0.96 7.08
N TYR A 125 -11.67 0.17 6.71
CA TYR A 125 -11.93 1.46 7.35
C TYR A 125 -13.37 1.95 7.07
N LEU A 126 -13.82 1.86 5.83
CA LEU A 126 -15.18 2.26 5.42
C LEU A 126 -16.25 1.37 6.07
N GLU A 127 -16.04 0.06 6.06
CA GLU A 127 -16.94 -0.92 6.68
C GLU A 127 -17.15 -0.66 8.17
N LYS A 128 -16.09 -0.33 8.93
CA LYS A 128 -16.19 0.07 10.34
C LYS A 128 -17.08 1.30 10.56
N LYS A 129 -17.32 2.09 9.53
CA LYS A 129 -18.22 3.26 9.53
C LYS A 129 -19.58 2.96 8.90
N ASN A 130 -19.86 1.69 8.56
CA ASN A 130 -21.03 1.27 7.81
C ASN A 130 -21.21 2.04 6.49
N ILE A 131 -20.10 2.21 5.75
CA ILE A 131 -20.03 2.84 4.44
C ILE A 131 -19.59 1.79 3.43
N PHE A 132 -20.36 1.61 2.38
CA PHE A 132 -20.09 0.63 1.33
C PHE A 132 -19.94 1.38 0.00
N PRO A 133 -18.76 1.32 -0.65
CA PRO A 133 -18.56 1.90 -1.97
C PRO A 133 -19.50 1.27 -3.00
N SER A 134 -20.03 2.08 -3.88
CA SER A 134 -20.90 1.67 -5.00
C SER A 134 -20.07 1.30 -6.23
#